data_6a65f02781103d6241303a67fd272d23
#
_entry.id   6a65f02781103d6241303a67fd272d23
#
_cell.length_a   1.000
_cell.length_b   1.000
_cell.length_c   1.000
_cell.angle_alpha   90.00
_cell.angle_beta   90.00
_cell.angle_gamma   90.00
#
_symmetry.space_group_name_H-M   'P 1'
#
loop_
_entity.id
_entity.type
_entity.pdbx_description
1 polymer ?
#
loop_
_entity_poly.entity_id
_entity_poly.type
_entity_poly.pdbx_seq_one_letter_code
_entity_poly.pdbx_strand_id
1 'polypeptide(L)'
;VSQPTVASAIRAALLTADPRAKAMAARQVARDWRLGRLAFRFDVPVPDRPARPETPELLPPNRMPKRGKGGSERSRIALWHALAHIEFVAIDLALDMAGRFGAEMDEIFVGDFLSIAADEGDAFRPAGAQA
;
A
#
# COMPACT_ATOMS: atom_id res chain seq x y z
N VAL A 1 6.40 -2.08 28.75
CA VAL A 1 5.56 -1.89 27.55
C VAL A 1 6.03 -2.86 26.47
N SER A 2 5.15 -3.69 25.98
CA SER A 2 5.51 -4.65 24.96
C SER A 2 5.76 -3.97 23.62
N GLN A 3 6.69 -4.53 22.86
CA GLN A 3 7.02 -4.07 21.53
C GLN A 3 5.82 -4.31 20.61
N PRO A 4 5.48 -3.37 19.70
CA PRO A 4 4.42 -3.61 18.73
C PRO A 4 4.79 -4.76 17.80
N THR A 5 3.79 -5.48 17.30
CA THR A 5 4.02 -6.60 16.41
C THR A 5 3.97 -6.17 14.96
N VAL A 6 4.68 -6.91 14.10
CA VAL A 6 4.64 -6.65 12.66
C VAL A 6 3.21 -6.82 12.13
N ALA A 7 2.46 -7.79 12.65
CA ALA A 7 1.07 -8.01 12.23
C ALA A 7 0.18 -6.80 12.55
N SER A 8 0.32 -6.24 13.76
CA SER A 8 -0.49 -5.07 14.13
C SER A 8 -0.14 -3.84 13.30
N ALA A 9 1.14 -3.64 12.99
CA ALA A 9 1.58 -2.53 12.14
C ALA A 9 1.04 -2.67 10.72
N ILE A 10 1.12 -3.87 10.14
CA ILE A 10 0.58 -4.16 8.81
C ILE A 10 -0.93 -3.92 8.77
N ARG A 11 -1.65 -4.42 9.79
CA ARG A 11 -3.09 -4.24 9.88
C ARG A 11 -3.47 -2.77 9.91
N ALA A 12 -2.77 -1.98 10.73
CA ALA A 12 -3.03 -0.55 10.83
C ALA A 12 -2.84 0.16 9.50
N ALA A 13 -1.78 -0.19 8.75
CA ALA A 13 -1.53 0.39 7.44
C ALA A 13 -2.62 -0.01 6.43
N LEU A 14 -3.04 -1.27 6.44
CA LEU A 14 -4.11 -1.76 5.55
C LEU A 14 -5.44 -1.07 5.85
N LEU A 15 -5.70 -0.70 7.10
CA LEU A 15 -6.93 -0.03 7.50
C LEU A 15 -6.87 1.49 7.34
N THR A 16 -5.78 2.02 6.83
CA THR A 16 -5.65 3.44 6.53
C THR A 16 -6.24 3.72 5.16
N ALA A 17 -7.34 4.45 5.09
CA ALA A 17 -8.09 4.64 3.84
C ALA A 17 -7.46 5.69 2.92
N ASP A 18 -6.96 6.80 3.48
CA ASP A 18 -6.39 7.87 2.68
C ASP A 18 -5.13 7.37 1.94
N PRO A 19 -5.04 7.56 0.61
CA PRO A 19 -3.93 7.02 -0.16
C PRO A 19 -2.56 7.53 0.29
N ARG A 20 -2.45 8.82 0.56
CA ARG A 20 -1.17 9.38 1.01
C ARG A 20 -0.81 8.86 2.40
N ALA A 21 -1.77 8.83 3.30
CA ALA A 21 -1.54 8.31 4.65
C ALA A 21 -1.18 6.83 4.63
N LYS A 22 -1.80 6.04 3.74
CA LYS A 22 -1.46 4.63 3.59
C LYS A 22 -0.03 4.46 3.07
N ALA A 23 0.37 5.25 2.08
CA ALA A 23 1.73 5.22 1.55
C ALA A 23 2.75 5.55 2.65
N MET A 24 2.46 6.56 3.46
CA MET A 24 3.31 6.91 4.60
C MET A 24 3.35 5.81 5.65
N ALA A 25 2.20 5.19 5.93
CA ALA A 25 2.12 4.09 6.87
C ALA A 25 2.94 2.89 6.40
N ALA A 26 2.89 2.56 5.11
CA ALA A 26 3.69 1.47 4.55
C ALA A 26 5.18 1.74 4.71
N ARG A 27 5.62 2.97 4.44
CA ARG A 27 7.02 3.35 4.65
C ARG A 27 7.42 3.24 6.11
N GLN A 28 6.54 3.65 7.01
CA GLN A 28 6.81 3.58 8.44
C GLN A 28 6.93 2.13 8.92
N VAL A 29 6.06 1.25 8.44
CA VAL A 29 6.14 -0.18 8.78
C VAL A 29 7.47 -0.76 8.32
N ALA A 30 7.88 -0.49 7.07
CA ALA A 30 9.16 -0.99 6.55
C ALA A 30 10.34 -0.44 7.35
N ARG A 31 10.29 0.83 7.71
CA ARG A 31 11.34 1.46 8.50
C ARG A 31 11.44 0.84 9.89
N ASP A 32 10.30 0.69 10.58
CA ASP A 32 10.26 0.11 11.92
C ASP A 32 10.75 -1.34 11.90
N TRP A 33 10.40 -2.07 10.85
CA TRP A 33 10.90 -3.43 10.65
C TRP A 33 12.43 -3.44 10.55
N ARG A 34 13.01 -2.60 9.67
CA ARG A 34 14.47 -2.54 9.48
C ARG A 34 15.21 -2.14 10.75
N LEU A 35 14.59 -1.31 11.58
CA LEU A 35 15.18 -0.83 12.82
C LEU A 35 14.96 -1.77 14.00
N GLY A 36 14.34 -2.93 13.76
CA GLY A 36 14.08 -3.90 14.81
C GLY A 36 13.05 -3.49 15.82
N ARG A 37 12.14 -2.58 15.45
CA ARG A 37 11.11 -2.05 16.37
C ARG A 37 9.85 -2.88 16.39
N LEU A 38 9.71 -3.85 15.49
CA LEU A 38 8.52 -4.69 15.38
C LEU A 38 8.86 -6.13 15.73
N ALA A 39 8.09 -6.72 16.63
CA ALA A 39 8.24 -8.13 16.98
C ALA A 39 7.70 -9.00 15.84
N PHE A 40 8.42 -10.09 15.53
CA PHE A 40 7.98 -11.07 14.53
C PHE A 40 6.87 -11.93 15.12
N ARG A 41 5.68 -11.35 15.22
CA ARG A 41 4.50 -12.01 15.77
C ARG A 41 3.28 -11.67 14.95
N PHE A 42 2.43 -12.66 14.76
CA PHE A 42 1.21 -12.54 13.96
C PHE A 42 -0.01 -12.76 14.86
N ASP A 43 -0.17 -11.85 15.81
CA ASP A 43 -1.17 -11.90 16.86
C ASP A 43 -2.53 -11.32 16.46
N VAL A 44 -2.59 -10.65 15.30
CA VAL A 44 -3.84 -10.14 14.75
C VAL A 44 -3.92 -10.51 13.27
N PRO A 45 -5.11 -10.82 12.75
CA PRO A 45 -5.25 -11.16 11.33
C PRO A 45 -5.20 -9.91 10.47
N VAL A 46 -4.85 -10.08 9.18
CA VAL A 46 -5.07 -9.02 8.21
C VAL A 46 -6.56 -8.82 8.02
N PRO A 47 -7.02 -7.59 7.70
CA PRO A 47 -8.43 -7.38 7.44
C PRO A 47 -8.87 -8.11 6.17
N ASP A 48 -10.15 -8.48 6.08
CA ASP A 48 -10.70 -9.13 4.90
C ASP A 48 -10.58 -8.23 3.67
N ARG A 49 -10.70 -6.93 3.88
CA ARG A 49 -10.54 -5.93 2.83
C ARG A 49 -9.74 -4.77 3.36
N PRO A 50 -8.79 -4.25 2.57
CA PRO A 50 -8.09 -3.03 2.97
C PRO A 50 -9.05 -1.84 2.93
N ALA A 51 -8.82 -0.86 3.78
CA ALA A 51 -9.60 0.37 3.75
C ALA A 51 -9.24 1.17 2.50
N ARG A 52 -10.24 1.76 1.87
CA ARG A 52 -10.07 2.55 0.66
C ARG A 52 -10.82 3.86 0.78
N PRO A 53 -10.35 4.91 0.12
CA PRO A 53 -11.07 6.17 0.14
C PRO A 53 -12.36 6.05 -0.67
N GLU A 54 -13.35 6.88 -0.34
CA GLU A 54 -14.59 6.94 -1.11
C GLU A 54 -14.34 7.47 -2.52
N THR A 55 -13.37 8.34 -2.66
CA THR A 55 -12.99 8.94 -3.94
C THR A 55 -11.48 8.85 -4.14
N PRO A 56 -11.01 8.60 -5.39
CA PRO A 56 -11.83 8.28 -6.55
C PRO A 56 -12.49 6.91 -6.42
N GLU A 57 -13.68 6.82 -7.01
CA GLU A 57 -14.43 5.57 -7.01
C GLU A 57 -13.68 4.50 -7.79
N LEU A 58 -13.61 3.28 -7.22
CA LEU A 58 -12.99 2.16 -7.91
C LEU A 58 -14.05 1.48 -8.78
N LEU A 59 -14.13 1.93 -10.01
CA LEU A 59 -15.10 1.39 -10.96
C LEU A 59 -14.57 0.13 -11.63
N PRO A 60 -15.46 -0.81 -12.03
CA PRO A 60 -15.05 -1.91 -12.89
C PRO A 60 -14.41 -1.38 -14.18
N PRO A 61 -13.48 -2.13 -14.80
CA PRO A 61 -12.80 -1.66 -16.01
C PRO A 61 -13.71 -1.17 -17.12
N ASN A 62 -14.91 -1.77 -17.27
CA ASN A 62 -15.86 -1.38 -18.30
C ASN A 62 -16.58 -0.06 -18.00
N ARG A 63 -16.47 0.45 -16.77
CA ARG A 63 -17.06 1.74 -16.37
C ARG A 63 -16.00 2.81 -16.16
N MET A 64 -14.74 2.47 -16.29
CA MET A 64 -13.68 3.45 -16.18
C MET A 64 -13.63 4.30 -17.45
N PRO A 65 -13.26 5.59 -17.38
CA PRO A 65 -13.11 6.40 -18.57
C PRO A 65 -12.12 5.73 -19.52
N LYS A 66 -12.52 5.69 -20.82
CA LYS A 66 -11.62 5.13 -21.82
C LYS A 66 -10.41 6.03 -21.97
N ARG A 67 -9.24 5.41 -22.10
CA ARG A 67 -8.03 6.14 -22.46
C ARG A 67 -8.21 6.63 -23.90
N GLY A 68 -8.21 7.93 -24.10
CA GLY A 68 -8.20 8.49 -25.44
C GLY A 68 -6.84 8.35 -26.08
N LYS A 69 -6.68 8.93 -27.27
CA LYS A 69 -5.36 9.01 -27.90
C LYS A 69 -4.41 9.80 -27.01
N GLY A 70 -3.20 9.30 -26.84
CA GLY A 70 -2.21 9.96 -25.99
C GLY A 70 -1.95 11.38 -26.47
N GLY A 71 -1.91 12.34 -25.56
CA GLY A 71 -1.65 13.74 -25.86
C GLY A 71 -2.78 14.69 -25.50
N SER A 72 -4.01 14.22 -25.35
CA SER A 72 -5.06 15.09 -24.82
C SER A 72 -4.92 15.19 -23.30
N GLU A 73 -5.31 16.34 -22.75
CA GLU A 73 -5.30 16.54 -21.30
C GLU A 73 -6.18 15.51 -20.60
N ARG A 74 -7.35 15.23 -21.17
CA ARG A 74 -8.28 14.25 -20.65
C ARG A 74 -7.66 12.85 -20.59
N SER A 75 -6.92 12.46 -21.64
CA SER A 75 -6.22 11.17 -21.67
C SER A 75 -5.12 11.09 -20.63
N ARG A 76 -4.39 12.19 -20.42
CA ARG A 76 -3.34 12.24 -19.42
C ARG A 76 -3.91 12.12 -18.01
N ILE A 77 -5.02 12.79 -17.74
CA ILE A 77 -5.70 12.70 -16.43
C ILE A 77 -6.16 11.25 -16.20
N ALA A 78 -6.78 10.61 -17.19
CA ALA A 78 -7.22 9.24 -17.07
C ALA A 78 -6.04 8.28 -16.81
N LEU A 79 -4.93 8.50 -17.49
CA LEU A 79 -3.72 7.70 -17.27
C LEU A 79 -3.17 7.88 -15.86
N TRP A 80 -3.11 9.12 -15.36
CA TRP A 80 -2.63 9.37 -14.00
C TRP A 80 -3.51 8.69 -12.96
N HIS A 81 -4.85 8.74 -13.14
CA HIS A 81 -5.78 8.05 -12.23
C HIS A 81 -5.55 6.54 -12.26
N ALA A 82 -5.35 5.96 -13.45
CA ALA A 82 -5.10 4.54 -13.58
C ALA A 82 -3.79 4.13 -12.90
N LEU A 83 -2.73 4.90 -13.09
CA LEU A 83 -1.43 4.61 -12.46
C LEU A 83 -1.51 4.75 -10.95
N ALA A 84 -2.18 5.80 -10.45
CA ALA A 84 -2.36 5.98 -9.01
C ALA A 84 -3.14 4.81 -8.39
N HIS A 85 -4.15 4.32 -9.08
CA HIS A 85 -4.92 3.17 -8.63
C HIS A 85 -4.05 1.90 -8.57
N ILE A 86 -3.25 1.66 -9.61
CA ILE A 86 -2.35 0.51 -9.65
C ILE A 86 -1.36 0.56 -8.49
N GLU A 87 -0.75 1.71 -8.24
CA GLU A 87 0.21 1.88 -7.14
C GLU A 87 -0.47 1.65 -5.79
N PHE A 88 -1.68 2.17 -5.62
CA PHE A 88 -2.43 2.01 -4.39
C PHE A 88 -2.75 0.53 -4.11
N VAL A 89 -3.21 -0.19 -5.14
CA VAL A 89 -3.50 -1.62 -5.02
C VAL A 89 -2.22 -2.41 -4.73
N ALA A 90 -1.10 -2.02 -5.32
CA ALA A 90 0.19 -2.70 -5.10
C ALA A 90 0.64 -2.57 -3.64
N ILE A 91 0.43 -1.40 -3.01
CA ILE A 91 0.73 -1.23 -1.59
C ILE A 91 -0.09 -2.21 -0.75
N ASP A 92 -1.40 -2.26 -0.98
CA ASP A 92 -2.27 -3.16 -0.25
C ASP A 92 -1.89 -4.62 -0.44
N LEU A 93 -1.59 -5.01 -1.67
CA LEU A 93 -1.21 -6.39 -1.98
C LEU A 93 0.08 -6.78 -1.26
N ALA A 94 1.09 -5.93 -1.28
CA ALA A 94 2.36 -6.22 -0.64
C ALA A 94 2.20 -6.34 0.88
N LEU A 95 1.45 -5.43 1.50
CA LEU A 95 1.17 -5.49 2.93
C LEU A 95 0.37 -6.74 3.29
N ASP A 96 -0.63 -7.08 2.48
CA ASP A 96 -1.45 -8.28 2.70
C ASP A 96 -0.62 -9.55 2.61
N MET A 97 0.26 -9.64 1.62
CA MET A 97 1.15 -10.80 1.48
C MET A 97 2.03 -10.98 2.71
N ALA A 98 2.63 -9.91 3.21
CA ALA A 98 3.46 -9.97 4.40
C ALA A 98 2.65 -10.39 5.62
N GLY A 99 1.47 -9.82 5.81
CA GLY A 99 0.65 -10.08 6.99
C GLY A 99 -0.06 -11.42 6.96
N ARG A 100 -0.53 -11.84 5.79
CA ARG A 100 -1.31 -13.07 5.65
C ARG A 100 -0.44 -14.32 5.67
N PHE A 101 0.71 -14.27 5.04
CA PHE A 101 1.56 -15.44 4.84
C PHE A 101 2.87 -15.40 5.63
N GLY A 102 3.19 -14.26 6.25
CA GLY A 102 4.48 -14.08 6.92
C GLY A 102 4.76 -15.08 8.03
N ALA A 103 3.74 -15.47 8.79
CA ALA A 103 3.90 -16.43 9.88
C ALA A 103 4.37 -17.81 9.39
N GLU A 104 3.99 -18.19 8.19
CA GLU A 104 4.33 -19.48 7.58
C GLU A 104 5.62 -19.42 6.77
N MET A 105 6.11 -18.22 6.54
CA MET A 105 7.32 -17.98 5.77
C MET A 105 8.46 -17.64 6.74
N ASP A 106 9.25 -16.63 6.41
CA ASP A 106 10.35 -16.21 7.27
C ASP A 106 10.48 -14.69 7.29
N GLU A 107 11.44 -14.21 8.07
CA GLU A 107 11.67 -12.77 8.20
C GLU A 107 12.11 -12.13 6.89
N ILE A 108 12.83 -12.87 6.03
CA ILE A 108 13.26 -12.37 4.73
C ILE A 108 12.05 -12.10 3.85
N PHE A 109 11.10 -13.03 3.81
CA PHE A 109 9.85 -12.86 3.07
C PHE A 109 9.10 -11.60 3.52
N VAL A 110 8.93 -11.45 4.83
CA VAL A 110 8.23 -10.31 5.40
C VAL A 110 8.96 -9.00 5.05
N GLY A 111 10.27 -8.98 5.26
CA GLY A 111 11.07 -7.80 4.96
C GLY A 111 11.01 -7.40 3.49
N ASP A 112 11.05 -8.38 2.57
CA ASP A 112 10.98 -8.12 1.15
C ASP A 112 9.63 -7.49 0.76
N PHE A 113 8.52 -8.03 1.26
CA PHE A 113 7.21 -7.46 0.93
C PHE A 113 6.97 -6.11 1.58
N LEU A 114 7.49 -5.87 2.79
CA LEU A 114 7.42 -4.55 3.39
C LEU A 114 8.21 -3.52 2.58
N SER A 115 9.38 -3.92 2.06
CA SER A 115 10.17 -3.05 1.19
C SER A 115 9.43 -2.74 -0.11
N ILE A 116 8.77 -3.72 -0.70
CA ILE A 116 7.96 -3.51 -1.90
C ILE A 116 6.84 -2.53 -1.61
N ALA A 117 6.14 -2.68 -0.50
CA ALA A 117 5.07 -1.76 -0.11
C ALA A 117 5.59 -0.32 0.04
N ALA A 118 6.76 -0.17 0.67
CA ALA A 118 7.37 1.14 0.84
C ALA A 118 7.76 1.77 -0.51
N ASP A 119 8.32 0.98 -1.41
CA ASP A 119 8.72 1.46 -2.74
C ASP A 119 7.50 1.88 -3.56
N GLU A 120 6.41 1.13 -3.51
CA GLU A 120 5.16 1.52 -4.18
C GLU A 120 4.59 2.79 -3.55
N GLY A 121 4.71 2.95 -2.24
CA GLY A 121 4.32 4.18 -1.55
C GLY A 121 5.13 5.39 -2.01
N ASP A 122 6.42 5.20 -2.27
CA ASP A 122 7.28 6.26 -2.80
C ASP A 122 6.86 6.66 -4.22
N ALA A 123 6.46 5.67 -5.04
CA ALA A 123 5.99 5.93 -6.40
C ALA A 123 4.65 6.69 -6.39
N PHE A 124 3.87 6.58 -5.32
CA PHE A 124 2.58 7.24 -5.17
C PHE A 124 2.74 8.68 -4.69
N ARG A 125 3.57 9.46 -5.37
CA ARG A 125 3.74 10.87 -5.05
C ARG A 125 3.02 11.73 -6.08
N PRO A 126 2.30 12.80 -5.64
CA PRO A 126 1.74 13.73 -6.60
C PRO A 126 2.83 14.35 -7.46
N ALA A 127 2.53 14.62 -8.71
CA ALA A 127 3.45 15.32 -9.59
C ALA A 127 3.85 16.66 -8.96
N GLY A 128 5.16 16.94 -8.93
CA GLY A 128 5.68 18.18 -8.34
C GLY A 128 5.91 18.12 -6.84
N ALA A 129 5.60 17.02 -6.17
CA ALA A 129 5.91 16.88 -4.76
C ALA A 129 7.43 16.74 -4.57
N GLN A 130 7.99 17.55 -3.68
CA GLN A 130 9.42 17.44 -3.33
C GLN A 130 9.61 16.26 -2.37
N ALA A 131 10.74 15.64 -2.51
CA ALA A 131 11.12 14.52 -1.65
C ALA A 131 11.28 14.97 -0.20
#